data_512816882d8997e49643081c3ea9a2cd
#
_entry.id   512816882d8997e49643081c3ea9a2cd
#
_cell.length_a   1.000
_cell.length_b   1.000
_cell.length_c   1.000
_cell.angle_alpha   90.00
_cell.angle_beta   90.00
_cell.angle_gamma   90.00
#
_symmetry.space_group_name_H-M   'P 1'
#
loop_
_entity.id
_entity.type
_entity.pdbx_description
1 polymer ?
#
loop_
_entity_poly.entity_id
_entity_poly.type
_entity_poly.pdbx_seq_one_letter_code
_entity_poly.pdbx_strand_id
1 'polypeptide(L)'
;MAKLKLLLVDQDPNSRTVLEVSLKKAGYVVTTSQDGLDALSKIEMSSPDMVLTDTRLPGIDGFELVKRMKDRPEMTAIPVVFLSSRRSVEDKVRSFELGVEDYLTKPIFVRELIARINVLLNRRAQERIAARAPGAGRTRFTGSILDMAVVDLLQTFEVSRKSGILRVTNKDQEAVISLRDGAVVDAALGQQASE
;
A
#
# COMPACT_ATOMS: atom_id res chain seq x y z
N MET A 1 14.45 14.48 -3.31
CA MET A 1 13.71 13.25 -3.09
C MET A 1 13.98 12.27 -4.22
N ALA A 2 14.24 10.99 -3.93
CA ALA A 2 14.39 9.99 -4.97
C ALA A 2 13.07 9.80 -5.71
N LYS A 3 13.13 9.73 -7.05
CA LYS A 3 11.92 9.50 -7.86
C LYS A 3 11.48 8.04 -7.71
N LEU A 4 10.18 7.81 -7.56
CA LEU A 4 9.59 6.48 -7.46
C LEU A 4 9.70 5.73 -8.80
N LYS A 5 10.05 4.45 -8.73
CA LYS A 5 10.29 3.57 -9.87
C LYS A 5 9.07 2.71 -10.15
N LEU A 6 8.56 2.76 -11.36
CA LEU A 6 7.47 1.91 -11.82
C LEU A 6 7.97 0.95 -12.90
N LEU A 7 7.53 -0.30 -12.84
CA LEU A 7 7.63 -1.24 -13.96
C LEU A 7 6.28 -1.35 -14.64
N LEU A 8 6.22 -1.04 -15.92
CA LEU A 8 5.04 -1.16 -16.76
C LEU A 8 5.19 -2.36 -17.70
N VAL A 9 4.31 -3.34 -17.57
CA VAL A 9 4.32 -4.57 -18.35
C VAL A 9 3.06 -4.63 -19.22
N ASP A 10 3.21 -4.47 -20.51
CA ASP A 10 2.10 -4.49 -21.47
C ASP A 10 2.62 -5.01 -22.82
N GLN A 11 1.96 -6.01 -23.41
CA GLN A 11 2.35 -6.54 -24.71
C GLN A 11 2.06 -5.58 -25.86
N ASP A 12 1.01 -4.72 -25.72
CA ASP A 12 0.65 -3.76 -26.75
C ASP A 12 1.62 -2.55 -26.73
N PRO A 13 2.41 -2.36 -27.81
CA PRO A 13 3.38 -1.29 -27.87
C PRO A 13 2.76 0.11 -27.81
N ASN A 14 1.55 0.30 -28.35
CA ASN A 14 0.86 1.60 -28.34
C ASN A 14 0.42 1.96 -26.93
N SER A 15 -0.27 1.04 -26.24
CA SER A 15 -0.68 1.19 -24.85
C SER A 15 0.53 1.46 -23.96
N ARG A 16 1.59 0.66 -24.11
CA ARG A 16 2.82 0.79 -23.33
C ARG A 16 3.48 2.16 -23.52
N THR A 17 3.62 2.64 -24.78
CA THR A 17 4.23 3.94 -25.06
C THR A 17 3.44 5.10 -24.47
N VAL A 18 2.12 5.10 -24.65
CA VAL A 18 1.23 6.16 -24.12
C VAL A 18 1.31 6.24 -22.60
N LEU A 19 1.23 5.09 -21.92
CA LEU A 19 1.30 5.02 -20.46
C LEU A 19 2.69 5.40 -19.95
N GLU A 20 3.76 4.91 -20.58
CA GLU A 20 5.14 5.26 -20.23
C GLU A 20 5.38 6.77 -20.27
N VAL A 21 5.03 7.42 -21.39
CA VAL A 21 5.21 8.88 -21.55
C VAL A 21 4.40 9.64 -20.49
N SER A 22 3.18 9.21 -20.25
CA SER A 22 2.28 9.87 -19.29
C SER A 22 2.78 9.75 -17.86
N LEU A 23 3.25 8.56 -17.46
CA LEU A 23 3.79 8.32 -16.13
C LEU A 23 5.13 9.03 -15.91
N LYS A 24 6.00 9.08 -16.94
CA LYS A 24 7.24 9.89 -16.90
C LYS A 24 6.95 11.39 -16.73
N LYS A 25 5.94 11.93 -17.43
CA LYS A 25 5.49 13.32 -17.26
C LYS A 25 4.93 13.59 -15.86
N ALA A 26 4.34 12.59 -15.21
CA ALA A 26 3.88 12.67 -13.84
C ALA A 26 5.01 12.59 -12.79
N GLY A 27 6.28 12.42 -13.23
CA GLY A 27 7.45 12.47 -12.36
C GLY A 27 8.02 11.11 -11.94
N TYR A 28 7.46 9.99 -12.42
CA TYR A 28 7.97 8.65 -12.14
C TYR A 28 9.17 8.27 -13.02
N VAL A 29 10.02 7.38 -12.51
CA VAL A 29 10.98 6.63 -13.34
C VAL A 29 10.27 5.37 -13.82
N VAL A 30 10.13 5.20 -15.13
CA VAL A 30 9.39 4.09 -15.72
C VAL A 30 10.32 3.21 -16.52
N THR A 31 10.35 1.93 -16.14
CA THR A 31 10.93 0.84 -16.92
C THR A 31 9.79 0.06 -17.56
N THR A 32 9.97 -0.42 -18.78
CA THR A 32 8.91 -1.14 -19.50
C THR A 32 9.32 -2.58 -19.82
N SER A 33 8.35 -3.47 -19.92
CA SER A 33 8.50 -4.84 -20.41
C SER A 33 7.33 -5.20 -21.32
N GLN A 34 7.55 -6.13 -22.26
CA GLN A 34 6.52 -6.62 -23.17
C GLN A 34 6.01 -8.03 -22.82
N ASP A 35 6.71 -8.74 -21.95
CA ASP A 35 6.38 -10.10 -21.53
C ASP A 35 6.67 -10.33 -20.05
N GLY A 36 6.12 -11.41 -19.50
CA GLY A 36 6.19 -11.68 -18.07
C GLY A 36 7.56 -12.18 -17.60
N LEU A 37 8.36 -12.84 -18.43
CA LEU A 37 9.69 -13.32 -18.05
C LEU A 37 10.70 -12.18 -17.99
N ASP A 38 10.70 -11.28 -18.99
CA ASP A 38 11.50 -10.06 -18.97
C ASP A 38 11.08 -9.16 -17.78
N ALA A 39 9.78 -9.08 -17.50
CA ALA A 39 9.28 -8.36 -16.33
C ALA A 39 9.86 -8.92 -15.03
N LEU A 40 9.83 -10.24 -14.84
CA LEU A 40 10.35 -10.89 -13.63
C LEU A 40 11.84 -10.58 -13.44
N SER A 41 12.65 -10.70 -14.51
CA SER A 41 14.07 -10.35 -14.48
C SER A 41 14.31 -8.87 -14.12
N LYS A 42 13.51 -7.95 -14.66
CA LYS A 42 13.60 -6.52 -14.36
C LYS A 42 13.20 -6.21 -12.92
N ILE A 43 12.22 -6.91 -12.35
CA ILE A 43 11.86 -6.79 -10.93
C ILE A 43 13.02 -7.18 -10.05
N GLU A 44 13.70 -8.30 -10.33
CA GLU A 44 14.87 -8.77 -9.61
C GLU A 44 16.01 -7.73 -9.63
N MET A 45 16.30 -7.18 -10.80
CA MET A 45 17.43 -6.27 -10.99
C MET A 45 17.19 -4.87 -10.41
N SER A 46 15.97 -4.34 -10.50
CA SER A 46 15.69 -2.92 -10.24
C SER A 46 14.90 -2.65 -8.96
N SER A 47 14.23 -3.66 -8.40
CA SER A 47 13.34 -3.54 -7.23
C SER A 47 12.41 -2.33 -7.36
N PRO A 48 11.42 -2.34 -8.27
CA PRO A 48 10.53 -1.21 -8.48
C PRO A 48 9.65 -0.96 -7.26
N ASP A 49 9.20 0.28 -7.09
CA ASP A 49 8.27 0.65 -6.03
C ASP A 49 6.84 0.15 -6.30
N MET A 50 6.49 -0.12 -7.58
CA MET A 50 5.21 -0.70 -8.00
C MET A 50 5.34 -1.34 -9.37
N VAL A 51 4.56 -2.40 -9.61
CA VAL A 51 4.39 -3.06 -10.92
C VAL A 51 2.99 -2.80 -11.44
N LEU A 52 2.91 -2.30 -12.67
CA LEU A 52 1.68 -2.15 -13.46
C LEU A 52 1.72 -3.19 -14.56
N THR A 53 0.83 -4.15 -14.60
CA THR A 53 0.92 -5.26 -15.56
C THR A 53 -0.40 -5.60 -16.21
N ASP A 54 -0.38 -5.92 -17.51
CA ASP A 54 -1.53 -6.57 -18.14
C ASP A 54 -1.69 -8.00 -17.59
N THR A 55 -2.91 -8.49 -17.58
CA THR A 55 -3.23 -9.89 -17.23
C THR A 55 -2.82 -10.87 -18.30
N ARG A 56 -2.78 -10.43 -19.57
CA ARG A 56 -2.36 -11.25 -20.72
C ARG A 56 -1.00 -10.80 -21.21
N LEU A 57 -0.02 -11.67 -21.08
CA LEU A 57 1.35 -11.45 -21.53
C LEU A 57 1.86 -12.71 -22.27
N PRO A 58 2.80 -12.56 -23.19
CA PRO A 58 3.51 -13.69 -23.76
C PRO A 58 4.37 -14.41 -22.71
N GLY A 59 4.56 -15.71 -22.91
CA GLY A 59 5.35 -16.56 -22.02
C GLY A 59 4.59 -16.91 -20.73
N ILE A 60 4.78 -16.14 -19.69
CA ILE A 60 3.98 -16.22 -18.45
C ILE A 60 2.98 -15.08 -18.42
N ASP A 61 1.72 -15.37 -18.09
CA ASP A 61 0.69 -14.34 -17.97
C ASP A 61 0.84 -13.49 -16.71
N GLY A 62 0.04 -12.42 -16.59
CA GLY A 62 0.13 -11.51 -15.45
C GLY A 62 -0.19 -12.19 -14.12
N PHE A 63 -1.09 -13.17 -14.09
CA PHE A 63 -1.42 -13.92 -12.87
C PHE A 63 -0.26 -14.79 -12.40
N GLU A 64 0.39 -15.50 -13.35
CA GLU A 64 1.57 -16.31 -13.04
C GLU A 64 2.76 -15.43 -12.62
N LEU A 65 2.95 -14.26 -13.27
CA LEU A 65 3.94 -13.28 -12.87
C LEU A 65 3.74 -12.87 -11.41
N VAL A 66 2.51 -12.46 -11.03
CA VAL A 66 2.19 -12.05 -9.65
C VAL A 66 2.40 -13.20 -8.68
N LYS A 67 1.96 -14.42 -9.01
CA LYS A 67 2.17 -15.60 -8.18
C LYS A 67 3.65 -15.79 -7.87
N ARG A 68 4.52 -15.78 -8.90
CA ARG A 68 5.99 -15.91 -8.73
C ARG A 68 6.59 -14.77 -7.90
N MET A 69 6.05 -13.56 -8.02
CA MET A 69 6.45 -12.43 -7.17
C MET A 69 6.07 -12.67 -5.70
N LYS A 70 4.84 -13.13 -5.45
CA LYS A 70 4.34 -13.35 -4.07
C LYS A 70 4.98 -14.55 -3.38
N ASP A 71 5.46 -15.54 -4.15
CA ASP A 71 6.20 -16.70 -3.63
C ASP A 71 7.65 -16.33 -3.20
N ARG A 72 8.14 -15.13 -3.53
CA ARG A 72 9.49 -14.67 -3.20
C ARG A 72 9.48 -13.57 -2.14
N PRO A 73 10.11 -13.78 -0.97
CA PRO A 73 10.08 -12.83 0.15
C PRO A 73 10.53 -11.41 -0.24
N GLU A 74 11.54 -11.29 -1.11
CA GLU A 74 12.09 -10.01 -1.56
C GLU A 74 11.15 -9.22 -2.48
N MET A 75 10.20 -9.88 -3.14
CA MET A 75 9.26 -9.28 -4.08
C MET A 75 7.83 -9.18 -3.54
N THR A 76 7.46 -9.98 -2.54
CA THR A 76 6.09 -10.09 -2.01
C THR A 76 5.55 -8.75 -1.53
N ALA A 77 6.44 -7.85 -1.07
CA ALA A 77 6.08 -6.52 -0.63
C ALA A 77 5.88 -5.50 -1.76
N ILE A 78 6.22 -5.83 -3.02
CA ILE A 78 6.04 -4.91 -4.14
C ILE A 78 4.55 -4.88 -4.53
N PRO A 79 3.90 -3.70 -4.51
CA PRO A 79 2.50 -3.58 -4.92
C PRO A 79 2.34 -3.82 -6.42
N VAL A 80 1.25 -4.49 -6.78
CA VAL A 80 0.90 -4.79 -8.17
C VAL A 80 -0.48 -4.23 -8.49
N VAL A 81 -0.62 -3.62 -9.66
CA VAL A 81 -1.90 -3.18 -10.23
C VAL A 81 -2.08 -3.85 -11.59
N PHE A 82 -3.22 -4.50 -11.79
CA PHE A 82 -3.57 -5.03 -13.10
C PHE A 82 -4.21 -3.98 -14.01
N LEU A 83 -3.77 -3.98 -15.28
CA LEU A 83 -4.28 -3.14 -16.35
C LEU A 83 -4.85 -4.08 -17.45
N SER A 84 -6.12 -4.46 -17.37
CA SER A 84 -6.66 -5.55 -18.19
C SER A 84 -7.69 -5.08 -19.22
N SER A 85 -7.70 -5.70 -20.40
CA SER A 85 -8.77 -5.53 -21.38
C SER A 85 -10.02 -6.36 -21.06
N ARG A 86 -9.96 -7.26 -20.07
CA ARG A 86 -11.09 -8.10 -19.68
C ARG A 86 -11.92 -7.43 -18.59
N ARG A 87 -13.24 -7.50 -18.75
CA ARG A 87 -14.23 -7.09 -17.75
C ARG A 87 -14.78 -8.31 -17.00
N SER A 88 -13.92 -9.28 -16.67
CA SER A 88 -14.31 -10.47 -15.93
C SER A 88 -14.33 -10.19 -14.43
N VAL A 89 -15.43 -10.50 -13.79
CA VAL A 89 -15.56 -10.42 -12.32
C VAL A 89 -14.68 -11.50 -11.68
N GLU A 90 -14.61 -12.66 -12.28
CA GLU A 90 -13.81 -13.81 -11.83
C GLU A 90 -12.31 -13.45 -11.83
N ASP A 91 -11.81 -12.85 -12.93
CA ASP A 91 -10.42 -12.39 -13.02
C ASP A 91 -10.12 -11.33 -11.94
N LYS A 92 -11.08 -10.45 -11.67
CA LYS A 92 -10.95 -9.41 -10.65
C LYS A 92 -10.89 -10.01 -9.23
N VAL A 93 -11.77 -10.95 -8.90
CA VAL A 93 -11.77 -11.66 -7.62
C VAL A 93 -10.45 -12.42 -7.44
N ARG A 94 -10.08 -13.23 -8.44
CA ARG A 94 -8.81 -13.98 -8.45
C ARG A 94 -7.59 -13.07 -8.24
N SER A 95 -7.60 -11.86 -8.81
CA SER A 95 -6.48 -10.92 -8.65
C SER A 95 -6.31 -10.48 -7.20
N PHE A 96 -7.41 -10.17 -6.51
CA PHE A 96 -7.36 -9.77 -5.10
C PHE A 96 -6.97 -10.93 -4.16
N GLU A 97 -7.40 -12.16 -4.47
CA GLU A 97 -6.96 -13.36 -3.74
C GLU A 97 -5.45 -13.59 -3.86
N LEU A 98 -4.84 -13.23 -4.99
CA LEU A 98 -3.39 -13.25 -5.20
C LEU A 98 -2.65 -12.07 -4.52
N GLY A 99 -3.36 -11.13 -3.88
CA GLY A 99 -2.76 -9.98 -3.24
C GLY A 99 -2.39 -8.85 -4.19
N VAL A 100 -3.11 -8.71 -5.32
CA VAL A 100 -3.03 -7.53 -6.20
C VAL A 100 -3.80 -6.38 -5.55
N GLU A 101 -3.20 -5.20 -5.54
CA GLU A 101 -3.75 -4.04 -4.83
C GLU A 101 -4.91 -3.37 -5.57
N ASP A 102 -4.91 -3.42 -6.91
CA ASP A 102 -6.00 -2.86 -7.72
C ASP A 102 -6.10 -3.51 -9.11
N TYR A 103 -7.27 -3.39 -9.74
CA TYR A 103 -7.59 -3.93 -11.06
C TYR A 103 -8.31 -2.89 -11.89
N LEU A 104 -7.64 -2.36 -12.92
CA LEU A 104 -8.17 -1.37 -13.84
C LEU A 104 -8.50 -1.99 -15.19
N THR A 105 -9.66 -1.67 -15.73
CA THR A 105 -10.10 -2.15 -17.04
C THR A 105 -9.77 -1.12 -18.12
N LYS A 106 -9.12 -1.57 -19.19
CA LYS A 106 -8.86 -0.74 -20.37
C LYS A 106 -10.19 -0.40 -21.10
N PRO A 107 -10.39 0.80 -21.64
CA PRO A 107 -9.40 1.88 -21.78
C PRO A 107 -9.10 2.59 -20.45
N ILE A 108 -7.81 2.86 -20.21
CA ILE A 108 -7.33 3.45 -18.95
C ILE A 108 -7.26 4.96 -19.07
N PHE A 109 -7.95 5.65 -18.17
CA PHE A 109 -7.80 7.09 -18.02
C PHE A 109 -6.53 7.40 -17.23
N VAL A 110 -5.55 8.02 -17.88
CA VAL A 110 -4.23 8.29 -17.29
C VAL A 110 -4.31 9.03 -15.95
N ARG A 111 -5.24 9.99 -15.82
CA ARG A 111 -5.44 10.74 -14.57
C ARG A 111 -5.93 9.84 -13.44
N GLU A 112 -6.81 8.89 -13.72
CA GLU A 112 -7.29 7.91 -12.75
C GLU A 112 -6.14 7.00 -12.31
N LEU A 113 -5.38 6.46 -13.27
CA LEU A 113 -4.23 5.60 -12.97
C LEU A 113 -3.22 6.31 -12.05
N ILE A 114 -2.85 7.56 -12.37
CA ILE A 114 -1.92 8.35 -11.55
C ILE A 114 -2.47 8.57 -10.13
N ALA A 115 -3.76 8.90 -9.99
CA ALA A 115 -4.38 9.09 -8.70
C ALA A 115 -4.32 7.80 -7.84
N ARG A 116 -4.62 6.64 -8.42
CA ARG A 116 -4.55 5.34 -7.75
C ARG A 116 -3.12 4.97 -7.36
N ILE A 117 -2.14 5.17 -8.24
CA ILE A 117 -0.72 4.96 -7.95
C ILE A 117 -0.31 5.80 -6.73
N ASN A 118 -0.67 7.08 -6.70
CA ASN A 118 -0.35 7.97 -5.58
C ASN A 118 -0.95 7.47 -4.25
N VAL A 119 -2.21 7.07 -4.25
CA VAL A 119 -2.88 6.55 -3.05
C VAL A 119 -2.17 5.30 -2.53
N LEU A 120 -1.88 4.34 -3.41
CA LEU A 120 -1.25 3.08 -3.04
C LEU A 120 0.18 3.28 -2.54
N LEU A 121 0.99 4.11 -3.22
CA LEU A 121 2.37 4.39 -2.81
C LEU A 121 2.45 5.18 -1.50
N ASN A 122 1.56 6.17 -1.30
CA ASN A 122 1.49 6.92 -0.05
C ASN A 122 1.11 6.02 1.13
N ARG A 123 0.10 5.16 0.96
CA ARG A 123 -0.28 4.17 1.97
C ARG A 123 0.91 3.27 2.35
N ARG A 124 1.64 2.76 1.36
CA ARG A 124 2.83 1.94 1.58
C ARG A 124 3.96 2.69 2.28
N ALA A 125 4.16 3.96 1.94
CA ALA A 125 5.15 4.80 2.62
C ALA A 125 4.80 4.97 4.11
N GLN A 126 3.52 5.19 4.43
CA GLN A 126 3.04 5.29 5.81
C GLN A 126 3.21 3.95 6.57
N GLU A 127 2.87 2.82 5.96
CA GLU A 127 3.06 1.49 6.53
C GLU A 127 4.54 1.19 6.83
N ARG A 128 5.46 1.56 5.93
CA ARG A 128 6.92 1.43 6.13
C ARG A 128 7.43 2.31 7.27
N ILE A 129 6.92 3.53 7.40
CA ILE A 129 7.27 4.43 8.51
C ILE A 129 6.77 3.85 9.82
N ALA A 130 5.51 3.38 9.87
CA ALA A 130 4.93 2.74 11.03
C ALA A 130 5.69 1.47 11.46
N ALA A 131 6.13 0.65 10.49
CA ALA A 131 6.91 -0.57 10.75
C ALA A 131 8.34 -0.30 11.26
N ARG A 132 8.92 0.87 10.93
CA ARG A 132 10.26 1.27 11.38
C ARG A 132 10.27 2.01 12.71
N ALA A 133 9.10 2.43 13.21
CA ALA A 133 9.00 3.07 14.52
C ALA A 133 9.44 2.09 15.62
N PRO A 134 10.22 2.54 16.63
CA PRO A 134 10.58 1.69 17.77
C PRO A 134 9.30 1.19 18.44
N GLY A 135 9.02 -0.12 18.35
CA GLY A 135 7.76 -0.74 18.79
C GLY A 135 6.93 -1.35 17.65
N ALA A 136 7.55 -1.75 16.53
CA ALA A 136 6.92 -2.46 15.42
C ALA A 136 6.13 -3.69 15.92
N GLY A 137 4.83 -3.60 15.89
CA GLY A 137 3.82 -4.51 16.48
C GLY A 137 2.67 -3.73 17.09
N ARG A 138 2.76 -2.39 17.16
CA ARG A 138 1.72 -1.52 17.70
C ARG A 138 1.02 -0.76 16.58
N THR A 139 -0.26 -0.98 16.39
CA THR A 139 -1.11 -0.16 15.55
C THR A 139 -1.15 1.25 16.16
N ARG A 140 -0.69 2.26 15.44
CA ARG A 140 -0.72 3.64 15.91
C ARG A 140 -1.88 4.36 15.22
N PHE A 141 -2.86 4.76 16.01
CA PHE A 141 -3.90 5.70 15.58
C PHE A 141 -3.50 7.09 16.03
N THR A 142 -3.59 8.06 15.14
CA THR A 142 -3.47 9.48 15.49
C THR A 142 -4.73 10.17 15.00
N GLY A 143 -5.46 10.81 15.87
CA GLY A 143 -6.70 11.51 15.57
C GLY A 143 -6.92 12.66 16.55
N SER A 144 -7.89 13.51 16.26
CA SER A 144 -8.34 14.59 17.16
C SER A 144 -9.48 14.08 18.03
N ILE A 145 -9.46 14.46 19.32
CA ILE A 145 -10.58 14.21 20.25
C ILE A 145 -11.87 14.92 19.78
N LEU A 146 -11.74 15.91 18.90
CA LEU A 146 -12.88 16.59 18.30
C LEU A 146 -13.64 15.69 17.31
N ASP A 147 -12.97 14.69 16.74
CA ASP A 147 -13.54 13.79 15.73
C ASP A 147 -14.13 12.51 16.38
N MET A 148 -13.60 12.11 17.54
CA MET A 148 -14.06 10.92 18.27
C MET A 148 -13.80 11.06 19.76
N ALA A 149 -14.83 10.86 20.59
CA ALA A 149 -14.67 10.91 22.04
C ALA A 149 -13.76 9.79 22.55
N VAL A 150 -12.97 10.07 23.60
CA VAL A 150 -12.06 9.06 24.21
C VAL A 150 -12.84 7.83 24.68
N VAL A 151 -14.09 8.01 25.11
CA VAL A 151 -14.97 6.92 25.54
C VAL A 151 -15.29 5.96 24.40
N ASP A 152 -15.54 6.46 23.18
CA ASP A 152 -15.83 5.64 21.99
C ASP A 152 -14.61 4.84 21.57
N LEU A 153 -13.41 5.43 21.71
CA LEU A 153 -12.14 4.72 21.49
C LEU A 153 -11.96 3.60 22.50
N LEU A 154 -12.20 3.84 23.78
CA LEU A 154 -12.08 2.83 24.83
C LEU A 154 -13.07 1.68 24.60
N GLN A 155 -14.32 1.97 24.25
CA GLN A 155 -15.32 0.95 23.90
C GLN A 155 -14.88 0.11 22.68
N THR A 156 -14.29 0.75 21.67
CA THR A 156 -13.75 0.05 20.50
C THR A 156 -12.62 -0.92 20.88
N PHE A 157 -11.73 -0.52 21.80
CA PHE A 157 -10.66 -1.39 22.29
C PHE A 157 -11.20 -2.53 23.15
N GLU A 158 -12.23 -2.27 23.95
CA GLU A 158 -12.92 -3.28 24.78
C GLU A 158 -13.56 -4.36 23.90
N VAL A 159 -14.37 -3.99 22.90
CA VAL A 159 -15.04 -4.91 21.98
C VAL A 159 -14.02 -5.71 21.14
N SER A 160 -12.94 -5.07 20.70
CA SER A 160 -11.89 -5.71 19.88
C SER A 160 -10.83 -6.45 20.71
N ARG A 161 -10.93 -6.46 22.04
CA ARG A 161 -9.96 -7.06 22.98
C ARG A 161 -8.51 -6.67 22.67
N LYS A 162 -8.27 -5.40 22.33
CA LYS A 162 -6.93 -4.93 21.98
C LYS A 162 -6.13 -4.55 23.23
N SER A 163 -4.86 -4.93 23.24
CA SER A 163 -3.88 -4.51 24.25
C SER A 163 -2.99 -3.40 23.70
N GLY A 164 -2.69 -2.39 24.51
CA GLY A 164 -1.87 -1.27 24.03
C GLY A 164 -1.81 -0.11 25.01
N ILE A 165 -1.25 1.00 24.53
CA ILE A 165 -1.17 2.26 25.27
C ILE A 165 -1.86 3.34 24.44
N LEU A 166 -2.87 3.97 25.03
CA LEU A 166 -3.53 5.15 24.49
C LEU A 166 -2.88 6.39 25.12
N ARG A 167 -2.33 7.29 24.30
CA ARG A 167 -1.82 8.58 24.74
C ARG A 167 -2.75 9.67 24.25
N VAL A 168 -3.21 10.48 25.17
CA VAL A 168 -4.06 11.64 24.89
C VAL A 168 -3.29 12.87 25.32
N THR A 169 -2.99 13.75 24.36
CA THR A 169 -2.22 14.97 24.63
C THR A 169 -3.09 16.21 24.42
N ASN A 170 -2.98 17.15 25.31
CA ASN A 170 -3.47 18.52 25.19
C ASN A 170 -2.24 19.44 25.26
N LYS A 171 -2.43 20.75 25.10
CA LYS A 171 -1.34 21.75 25.08
C LYS A 171 -0.39 21.65 26.30
N ASP A 172 -0.90 21.32 27.48
CA ASP A 172 -0.16 21.35 28.74
C ASP A 172 -0.11 20.00 29.48
N GLN A 173 -0.81 18.98 28.99
CA GLN A 173 -0.98 17.71 29.71
C GLN A 173 -0.94 16.52 28.76
N GLU A 174 -0.40 15.41 29.23
CA GLU A 174 -0.43 14.10 28.58
C GLU A 174 -1.09 13.08 29.53
N ALA A 175 -2.14 12.41 29.06
CA ALA A 175 -2.72 11.25 29.72
C ALA A 175 -2.27 9.98 29.01
N VAL A 176 -1.83 8.99 29.78
CA VAL A 176 -1.42 7.68 29.30
C VAL A 176 -2.34 6.63 29.91
N ILE A 177 -3.05 5.90 29.06
CA ILE A 177 -3.98 4.82 29.47
C ILE A 177 -3.44 3.51 28.93
N SER A 178 -3.16 2.56 29.83
CA SER A 178 -2.70 1.22 29.49
C SER A 178 -3.88 0.26 29.41
N LEU A 179 -3.96 -0.46 28.29
CA LEU A 179 -5.03 -1.41 27.99
C LEU A 179 -4.46 -2.83 27.87
N ARG A 180 -5.15 -3.82 28.47
CA ARG A 180 -4.86 -5.23 28.32
C ARG A 180 -6.16 -5.98 28.02
N ASP A 181 -6.19 -6.70 26.89
CA ASP A 181 -7.34 -7.47 26.42
C ASP A 181 -8.66 -6.65 26.38
N GLY A 182 -8.54 -5.38 26.02
CA GLY A 182 -9.63 -4.42 25.96
C GLY A 182 -9.91 -3.68 27.27
N ALA A 183 -9.44 -4.15 28.41
CA ALA A 183 -9.67 -3.52 29.72
C ALA A 183 -8.59 -2.48 30.05
N VAL A 184 -9.00 -1.38 30.66
CA VAL A 184 -8.07 -0.39 31.24
C VAL A 184 -7.41 -1.00 32.47
N VAL A 185 -6.08 -1.15 32.45
CA VAL A 185 -5.31 -1.71 33.57
C VAL A 185 -4.55 -0.64 34.36
N ASP A 186 -4.26 0.50 33.72
CA ASP A 186 -3.59 1.62 34.36
C ASP A 186 -3.89 2.91 33.61
N ALA A 187 -3.94 4.03 34.34
CA ALA A 187 -4.10 5.35 33.76
C ALA A 187 -3.29 6.40 34.59
N ALA A 188 -2.46 7.15 33.90
CA ALA A 188 -1.61 8.17 34.47
C ALA A 188 -1.82 9.52 33.77
N LEU A 189 -1.83 10.60 34.52
CA LEU A 189 -1.84 11.96 34.03
C LEU A 189 -0.47 12.61 34.35
N GLY A 190 0.24 13.06 33.32
CA GLY A 190 1.52 13.75 33.42
C GLY A 190 1.44 15.18 32.90
N GLN A 191 2.31 16.06 33.41
CA GLN A 191 2.53 17.37 32.80
C GLN A 191 3.57 17.24 31.70
N GLN A 192 3.33 17.83 30.52
CA GLN A 192 4.39 17.97 29.52
C GLN A 192 5.45 18.93 30.05
N ALA A 193 6.71 18.48 30.13
CA ALA A 193 7.83 19.37 30.33
C ALA A 193 7.93 20.28 29.09
N SER A 194 7.73 21.59 29.29
CA SER A 194 7.98 22.58 28.25
C SER A 194 9.49 22.60 27.96
N GLU A 195 9.89 22.25 26.74
CA GLU A 195 11.18 22.66 26.18
C GLU A 195 11.04 24.00 25.47
#